data_c8b72d1a1d1344ed670691039495b6ec
#
_entry.id   c8b72d1a1d1344ed670691039495b6ec
#
_cell.length_a   1.000
_cell.length_b   1.000
_cell.length_c   1.000
_cell.angle_alpha   90.00
_cell.angle_beta   90.00
_cell.angle_gamma   90.00
#
_symmetry.space_group_name_H-M   'P 1'
#
loop_
_entity.id
_entity.type
_entity.pdbx_description
1 polymer ?
#
loop_
_entity_poly.entity_id
_entity_poly.type
_entity_poly.pdbx_seq_one_letter_code
_entity_poly.pdbx_strand_id
1 'polypeptide(L)'
;MAETATQTLKAPAYTAGGTERERVDLPGDLFDGTINMPVMHQAVKAFLANQRLGLAYTRTRGLVTGGNQKPWKQKGTGRARQGSRRAPNWPGGGTVFGPTGRKYGQTVPRQIRALAPFHRRCTRRP
;
A
#
# COMPACT_ATOMS: atom_id res chain seq x y z
N MET A 1 28.76 11.52 -31.12
CA MET A 1 27.64 12.27 -30.59
C MET A 1 26.38 11.72 -31.29
N ALA A 2 25.58 10.96 -30.60
CA ALA A 2 24.37 10.39 -31.18
C ALA A 2 23.30 11.50 -31.18
N GLU A 3 22.87 11.91 -32.38
CA GLU A 3 21.69 12.76 -32.56
C GLU A 3 20.46 12.02 -31.99
N THR A 4 19.97 12.50 -30.90
CA THR A 4 18.69 12.06 -30.33
C THR A 4 17.60 12.64 -31.23
N ALA A 5 17.14 11.85 -32.20
CA ALA A 5 16.00 12.21 -33.02
C ALA A 5 14.80 12.51 -32.11
N THR A 6 14.43 13.76 -31.96
CA THR A 6 13.27 14.21 -31.21
C THR A 6 12.01 13.69 -31.92
N GLN A 7 11.51 12.54 -31.47
CA GLN A 7 10.26 11.99 -31.99
C GLN A 7 9.11 12.90 -31.51
N THR A 8 8.54 13.67 -32.43
CA THR A 8 7.32 14.43 -32.15
C THR A 8 6.15 13.46 -31.96
N LEU A 9 5.67 13.36 -30.72
CA LEU A 9 4.49 12.56 -30.39
C LEU A 9 3.23 13.30 -30.81
N LYS A 10 2.32 12.59 -31.48
CA LYS A 10 1.03 13.14 -31.94
C LYS A 10 -0.11 12.52 -31.14
N ALA A 11 -1.03 13.34 -30.68
CA ALA A 11 -2.26 12.89 -30.00
C ALA A 11 -3.48 13.07 -30.91
N PRO A 12 -4.42 12.10 -30.95
CA PRO A 12 -5.68 12.26 -31.65
C PRO A 12 -6.55 13.29 -30.90
N ALA A 13 -7.07 14.26 -31.62
CA ALA A 13 -8.05 15.21 -31.12
C ALA A 13 -9.46 14.76 -31.46
N TYR A 14 -10.40 14.95 -30.54
CA TYR A 14 -11.80 14.60 -30.71
C TYR A 14 -12.70 15.84 -30.58
N THR A 15 -13.78 15.90 -31.36
CA THR A 15 -14.83 16.90 -31.17
C THR A 15 -15.71 16.54 -29.97
N ALA A 16 -16.52 17.47 -29.50
CA ALA A 16 -17.53 17.20 -28.46
C ALA A 16 -18.50 16.06 -28.82
N GLY A 17 -18.72 15.81 -30.12
CA GLY A 17 -19.52 14.71 -30.66
C GLY A 17 -18.77 13.36 -30.79
N GLY A 18 -17.51 13.28 -30.41
CA GLY A 18 -16.70 12.06 -30.46
C GLY A 18 -16.09 11.73 -31.84
N THR A 19 -16.23 12.63 -32.83
CA THR A 19 -15.56 12.46 -34.14
C THR A 19 -14.08 12.80 -34.05
N GLU A 20 -13.22 11.95 -34.61
CA GLU A 20 -11.78 12.17 -34.66
C GLU A 20 -11.45 13.38 -35.57
N ARG A 21 -10.64 14.29 -35.05
CA ARG A 21 -10.08 15.43 -35.77
C ARG A 21 -8.63 15.16 -36.15
N GLU A 22 -8.00 16.12 -36.78
CA GLU A 22 -6.60 16.13 -37.11
C GLU A 22 -5.72 15.94 -35.85
N ARG A 23 -4.66 15.16 -35.99
CA ARG A 23 -3.72 14.87 -34.88
C ARG A 23 -2.94 16.12 -34.49
N VAL A 24 -2.89 16.43 -33.22
CA VAL A 24 -2.19 17.58 -32.67
C VAL A 24 -0.79 17.14 -32.22
N ASP A 25 0.22 17.91 -32.59
CA ASP A 25 1.60 17.69 -32.14
C ASP A 25 1.73 18.05 -30.66
N LEU A 26 2.34 17.15 -29.88
CA LEU A 26 2.60 17.37 -28.46
C LEU A 26 3.95 18.08 -28.27
N PRO A 27 4.06 19.04 -27.32
CA PRO A 27 5.33 19.72 -27.06
C PRO A 27 6.37 18.71 -26.55
N GLY A 28 7.51 18.63 -27.25
CA GLY A 28 8.60 17.68 -26.94
C GLY A 28 9.25 17.89 -25.57
N ASP A 29 9.19 19.11 -25.04
CA ASP A 29 9.70 19.43 -23.69
C ASP A 29 8.98 18.68 -22.57
N LEU A 30 7.70 18.32 -22.79
CA LEU A 30 6.87 17.61 -21.82
C LEU A 30 6.70 16.12 -22.17
N PHE A 31 6.83 15.78 -23.46
CA PHE A 31 6.58 14.44 -24.01
C PHE A 31 7.81 13.98 -24.79
N ASP A 32 8.89 13.69 -24.07
CA ASP A 32 10.17 13.23 -24.63
C ASP A 32 10.15 11.77 -25.08
N GLY A 33 9.07 11.03 -24.86
CA GLY A 33 8.94 9.62 -25.19
C GLY A 33 9.70 8.68 -24.24
N THR A 34 10.43 9.22 -23.27
CA THR A 34 11.17 8.39 -22.30
C THR A 34 10.23 7.74 -21.28
N ILE A 35 10.46 6.44 -21.02
CA ILE A 35 9.65 5.67 -20.07
C ILE A 35 10.47 5.37 -18.84
N ASN A 36 10.11 5.99 -17.71
CA ASN A 36 10.76 5.72 -16.43
C ASN A 36 10.00 4.63 -15.66
N MET A 37 10.30 3.37 -15.94
CA MET A 37 9.68 2.21 -15.30
C MET A 37 9.82 2.21 -13.77
N PRO A 38 10.97 2.54 -13.16
CA PRO A 38 11.13 2.63 -11.72
C PRO A 38 10.14 3.60 -11.06
N VAL A 39 9.96 4.79 -11.63
CA VAL A 39 9.03 5.80 -11.11
C VAL A 39 7.57 5.32 -11.19
N MET A 40 7.19 4.73 -12.32
CA MET A 40 5.85 4.16 -12.51
C MET A 40 5.59 3.01 -11.52
N HIS A 41 6.55 2.08 -11.38
CA HIS A 41 6.45 0.98 -10.43
C HIS A 41 6.29 1.47 -8.99
N GLN A 42 7.08 2.47 -8.57
CA GLN A 42 7.00 3.03 -7.23
C GLN A 42 5.64 3.68 -6.96
N ALA A 43 5.08 4.40 -7.93
CA ALA A 43 3.76 5.01 -7.81
C ALA A 43 2.64 3.96 -7.70
N VAL A 44 2.67 2.92 -8.53
CA VAL A 44 1.70 1.82 -8.48
C VAL A 44 1.81 1.04 -7.19
N LYS A 45 3.03 0.72 -6.74
CA LYS A 45 3.27 0.03 -5.46
C LYS A 45 2.71 0.81 -4.28
N ALA A 46 2.93 2.13 -4.23
CA ALA A 46 2.39 2.98 -3.20
C ALA A 46 0.85 3.06 -3.26
N PHE A 47 0.27 3.15 -4.44
CA PHE A 47 -1.17 3.16 -4.64
C PHE A 47 -1.82 1.86 -4.11
N LEU A 48 -1.30 0.71 -4.49
CA LEU A 48 -1.80 -0.59 -4.02
C LEU A 48 -1.61 -0.77 -2.51
N ALA A 49 -0.48 -0.32 -1.95
CA ALA A 49 -0.25 -0.36 -0.51
C ALA A 49 -1.24 0.52 0.27
N ASN A 50 -1.60 1.68 -0.28
CA ASN A 50 -2.56 2.61 0.34
C ASN A 50 -4.00 2.09 0.32
N GLN A 51 -4.33 1.18 -0.60
CA GLN A 51 -5.63 0.51 -0.64
C GLN A 51 -5.72 -0.65 0.38
N ARG A 52 -4.58 -1.14 0.87
CA ARG A 52 -4.55 -2.28 1.75
C ARG A 52 -5.08 -1.91 3.14
N LEU A 53 -6.14 -2.59 3.57
CA LEU A 53 -6.72 -2.47 4.91
C LEU A 53 -5.98 -3.40 5.87
N GLY A 54 -5.48 -2.85 6.97
CA GLY A 54 -4.79 -3.62 8.01
C GLY A 54 -5.79 -4.21 9.01
N LEU A 55 -6.64 -5.14 8.58
CA LEU A 55 -7.73 -5.71 9.40
C LEU A 55 -7.29 -6.86 10.30
N ALA A 56 -6.09 -7.41 10.10
CA ALA A 56 -5.59 -8.50 10.93
C ALA A 56 -5.36 -8.01 12.37
N TYR A 57 -6.10 -8.57 13.31
CA TYR A 57 -6.06 -8.18 14.72
C TYR A 57 -6.22 -9.39 15.63
N THR A 58 -5.41 -9.46 16.68
CA THR A 58 -5.51 -10.46 17.73
C THR A 58 -5.69 -9.80 19.09
N ARG A 59 -6.42 -10.48 19.99
CA ARG A 59 -6.66 -9.98 21.32
C ARG A 59 -5.49 -10.30 22.25
N THR A 60 -4.90 -9.28 22.84
CA THR A 60 -3.93 -9.44 23.92
C THR A 60 -4.63 -9.89 25.22
N ARG A 61 -3.89 -10.40 26.18
CA ARG A 61 -4.47 -10.86 27.48
C ARG A 61 -5.31 -9.79 28.20
N GLY A 62 -5.04 -8.51 27.96
CA GLY A 62 -5.84 -7.42 28.52
C GLY A 62 -7.21 -7.26 27.86
N LEU A 63 -7.32 -7.60 26.59
CA LEU A 63 -8.54 -7.44 25.79
C LEU A 63 -9.44 -8.69 25.80
N VAL A 64 -8.92 -9.83 26.29
CA VAL A 64 -9.73 -11.05 26.46
C VAL A 64 -10.64 -10.89 27.65
N THR A 65 -11.93 -11.12 27.47
CA THR A 65 -12.93 -11.05 28.53
C THR A 65 -12.78 -12.21 29.51
N GLY A 66 -12.99 -11.98 30.81
CA GLY A 66 -12.97 -13.00 31.86
C GLY A 66 -11.67 -13.05 32.66
N GLY A 67 -11.50 -14.08 33.50
CA GLY A 67 -10.28 -14.36 34.26
C GLY A 67 -9.90 -13.29 35.30
N ASN A 68 -10.86 -12.63 35.93
CA ASN A 68 -10.62 -11.60 36.97
C ASN A 68 -10.14 -12.19 38.28
N GLN A 69 -10.38 -13.48 38.51
CA GLN A 69 -9.99 -14.17 39.75
C GLN A 69 -8.73 -15.02 39.52
N LYS A 70 -7.83 -15.04 40.50
CA LYS A 70 -6.67 -15.93 40.52
C LYS A 70 -7.12 -17.40 40.58
N PRO A 71 -6.63 -18.29 39.68
CA PRO A 71 -7.10 -19.68 39.60
C PRO A 71 -6.95 -20.47 40.89
N TRP A 72 -5.85 -20.27 41.62
CA TRP A 72 -5.54 -20.92 42.91
C TRP A 72 -4.57 -20.10 43.75
N LYS A 73 -4.38 -20.48 44.99
CA LYS A 73 -3.45 -19.85 45.95
C LYS A 73 -2.02 -19.90 45.44
N GLN A 74 -1.20 -18.91 45.80
CA GLN A 74 0.20 -18.76 45.36
C GLN A 74 1.10 -19.93 45.75
N LYS A 75 0.86 -20.56 46.94
CA LYS A 75 1.62 -21.67 47.51
C LYS A 75 0.66 -22.70 48.12
N GLY A 76 1.15 -23.92 48.40
CA GLY A 76 0.37 -24.95 49.08
C GLY A 76 -0.52 -25.83 48.21
N THR A 77 -0.47 -25.68 46.86
CA THR A 77 -1.32 -26.46 45.92
C THR A 77 -0.54 -27.52 45.15
N GLY A 78 0.80 -27.55 45.23
CA GLY A 78 1.63 -28.39 44.37
C GLY A 78 1.59 -28.13 42.87
N ARG A 79 0.84 -27.09 42.43
CA ARG A 79 0.67 -26.71 41.03
C ARG A 79 1.57 -25.53 40.66
N ALA A 80 1.84 -25.37 39.35
CA ALA A 80 2.54 -24.22 38.83
C ALA A 80 1.77 -22.92 39.17
N ARG A 81 2.49 -21.86 39.51
CA ARG A 81 1.90 -20.56 39.86
C ARG A 81 1.22 -19.95 38.66
N GLN A 82 -0.03 -19.53 38.82
CA GLN A 82 -0.83 -18.89 37.76
C GLN A 82 -1.49 -17.62 38.31
N GLY A 83 -1.41 -16.52 37.52
CA GLY A 83 -2.02 -15.23 37.87
C GLY A 83 -3.42 -15.03 37.30
N SER A 84 -3.65 -15.51 36.07
CA SER A 84 -4.92 -15.34 35.38
C SER A 84 -5.13 -16.43 34.33
N ARG A 85 -6.38 -16.82 34.12
CA ARG A 85 -6.79 -17.73 33.05
C ARG A 85 -6.68 -17.09 31.64
N ARG A 86 -6.50 -15.76 31.56
CA ARG A 86 -6.27 -15.04 30.30
C ARG A 86 -4.82 -15.07 29.84
N ALA A 87 -3.92 -15.69 30.59
CA ALA A 87 -2.53 -15.81 30.21
C ALA A 87 -2.37 -16.62 28.91
N PRO A 88 -1.36 -16.33 28.07
CA PRO A 88 -1.21 -16.96 26.75
C PRO A 88 -0.97 -18.47 26.79
N ASN A 89 -0.53 -19.01 27.93
CA ASN A 89 -0.36 -20.43 28.16
C ASN A 89 -1.66 -21.20 28.45
N TRP A 90 -2.77 -20.49 28.54
CA TRP A 90 -4.09 -21.10 28.76
C TRP A 90 -4.89 -21.16 27.45
N PRO A 91 -5.66 -22.24 27.22
CA PRO A 91 -6.60 -22.30 26.11
C PRO A 91 -7.64 -21.15 26.26
N GLY A 92 -7.84 -20.39 25.20
CA GLY A 92 -8.68 -19.19 25.23
C GLY A 92 -8.01 -17.95 25.83
N GLY A 93 -6.73 -18.01 26.21
CA GLY A 93 -5.94 -16.85 26.65
C GLY A 93 -5.59 -15.88 25.50
N GLY A 94 -4.97 -14.75 25.87
CA GLY A 94 -4.53 -13.75 24.90
C GLY A 94 -3.36 -14.21 24.06
N THR A 95 -3.24 -13.66 22.86
CA THR A 95 -2.13 -13.89 21.94
C THR A 95 -0.97 -12.95 22.25
N VAL A 96 0.25 -13.49 22.29
CA VAL A 96 1.48 -12.71 22.44
C VAL A 96 2.06 -12.44 21.07
N PHE A 97 2.45 -11.17 20.78
CA PHE A 97 3.01 -10.76 19.49
C PHE A 97 2.17 -11.13 18.26
N GLY A 98 0.86 -11.21 18.42
CA GLY A 98 -0.03 -11.44 17.30
C GLY A 98 -0.15 -10.20 16.41
N PRO A 99 -0.73 -10.35 15.21
CA PRO A 99 -0.97 -9.23 14.33
C PRO A 99 -1.84 -8.16 15.00
N THR A 100 -1.41 -6.93 14.88
CA THR A 100 -2.19 -5.74 15.27
C THR A 100 -2.50 -4.94 14.03
N GLY A 101 -3.69 -4.37 13.92
CA GLY A 101 -4.09 -3.56 12.77
C GLY A 101 -3.09 -2.45 12.47
N ARG A 102 -2.19 -2.67 11.51
CA ARG A 102 -1.20 -1.68 11.06
C ARG A 102 -1.65 -0.97 9.80
N LYS A 103 -1.25 0.27 9.67
CA LYS A 103 -1.43 1.02 8.43
C LYS A 103 -0.34 0.65 7.42
N TYR A 104 -0.72 0.42 6.17
CA TYR A 104 0.19 0.14 5.07
C TYR A 104 0.45 1.38 4.19
N GLY A 105 0.02 2.56 4.63
CA GLY A 105 0.16 3.79 3.89
C GLY A 105 1.61 4.11 3.55
N GLN A 106 1.88 4.41 2.27
CA GLN A 106 3.16 4.87 1.77
C GLN A 106 3.02 6.27 1.19
N THR A 107 3.91 7.17 1.60
CA THR A 107 3.97 8.52 1.09
C THR A 107 5.00 8.58 -0.04
N VAL A 108 4.58 9.03 -1.22
CA VAL A 108 5.46 9.23 -2.37
C VAL A 108 5.68 10.74 -2.56
N PRO A 109 6.92 11.20 -2.78
CA PRO A 109 7.22 12.59 -3.09
C PRO A 109 6.34 13.14 -4.23
N ARG A 110 5.95 14.43 -4.11
CA ARG A 110 5.07 15.07 -5.09
C ARG A 110 5.61 14.98 -6.52
N GLN A 111 6.92 15.15 -6.69
CA GLN A 111 7.59 15.08 -8.00
C GLN A 111 7.40 13.69 -8.64
N ILE A 112 7.66 12.61 -7.91
CA ILE A 112 7.47 11.23 -8.40
C ILE A 112 6.00 10.98 -8.76
N ARG A 113 5.08 11.48 -7.93
CA ARG A 113 3.64 11.35 -8.18
C ARG A 113 3.18 12.09 -9.43
N ALA A 114 3.79 13.24 -9.73
CA ALA A 114 3.51 13.99 -10.94
C ALA A 114 4.12 13.34 -12.19
N LEU A 115 5.36 12.83 -12.11
CA LEU A 115 6.06 12.22 -13.25
C LEU A 115 5.43 10.88 -13.70
N ALA A 116 4.94 10.06 -12.77
CA ALA A 116 4.41 8.73 -13.09
C ALA A 116 3.28 8.72 -14.15
N PRO A 117 2.25 9.60 -14.12
CA PRO A 117 1.21 9.66 -15.14
C PRO A 117 1.69 10.24 -16.49
N PHE A 118 2.72 11.09 -16.50
CA PHE A 118 3.30 11.58 -17.76
C PHE A 118 3.91 10.44 -18.57
N HIS A 119 4.73 9.61 -17.95
CA HIS A 119 5.32 8.44 -18.60
C HIS A 119 4.28 7.41 -19.06
N ARG A 120 3.19 7.22 -18.32
CA ARG A 120 2.07 6.36 -18.74
C ARG A 120 1.40 6.85 -20.02
N ARG A 121 1.28 8.17 -20.22
CA ARG A 121 0.69 8.73 -21.44
C ARG A 121 1.58 8.49 -22.65
N CYS A 122 2.90 8.52 -22.50
CA CYS A 122 3.85 8.21 -23.57
C CYS A 122 3.80 6.73 -24.01
N THR A 123 3.38 5.80 -23.15
CA THR A 123 3.33 4.35 -23.47
C THR A 123 2.06 3.89 -24.15
N ARG A 124 0.98 4.67 -24.13
CA ARG A 124 -0.23 4.32 -24.86
C ARG A 124 0.03 4.48 -26.37
N ARG A 125 0.52 3.40 -26.97
CA ARG A 125 0.45 3.26 -28.43
C ARG A 125 -1.03 3.13 -28.83
N PRO A 126 -1.41 3.71 -29.97
CA PRO A 126 -2.75 3.54 -30.53
C PRO A 126 -3.04 2.08 -30.84
#